data_437fd0a449fa0c6e2aa0dea12a07c882
#
_entry.id   437fd0a449fa0c6e2aa0dea12a07c882
#
_cell.length_a   1.000
_cell.length_b   1.000
_cell.length_c   1.000
_cell.angle_alpha   90.00
_cell.angle_beta   90.00
_cell.angle_gamma   90.00
#
_symmetry.space_group_name_H-M   'P 1'
#
loop_
_entity.id
_entity.type
_entity.pdbx_description
1 polymer ?
#
loop_
_entity_poly.entity_id
_entity_poly.type
_entity_poly.pdbx_seq_one_letter_code
_entity_poly.pdbx_strand_id
1 'polypeptide(L)'
;LFLLAWFTLPKSDSEKRHALVVVGISGVLALGFNAFIGQFFFRPRPFVTLSKGTFTQLIPHSLDTSFPSDHTSGSFGFAAGSWKKASILVRWSFTILAILVAIARIYTGVHWPTDVLASMIIGVVSAKIIWLINPLFRPLTNLGFEYSIMGNTPGRIHN
;
A
#
# COMPACT_ATOMS: atom_id res chain seq x y z
N LEU A 1 7.28 1.74 -7.49
CA LEU A 1 6.40 2.83 -7.97
C LEU A 1 6.32 4.00 -6.98
N PHE A 2 6.09 3.76 -5.67
CA PHE A 2 6.01 4.82 -4.66
C PHE A 2 7.27 5.70 -4.62
N LEU A 3 8.46 5.10 -4.50
CA LEU A 3 9.73 5.82 -4.50
C LEU A 3 9.94 6.60 -5.81
N LEU A 4 9.63 6.00 -6.95
CA LEU A 4 9.71 6.68 -8.23
C LEU A 4 8.82 7.93 -8.25
N ALA A 5 7.55 7.81 -7.85
CA ALA A 5 6.64 8.95 -7.75
C ALA A 5 7.15 10.02 -6.76
N TRP A 6 7.77 9.62 -5.65
CA TRP A 6 8.33 10.54 -4.66
C TRP A 6 9.49 11.34 -5.22
N PHE A 7 10.43 10.70 -5.93
CA PHE A 7 11.63 11.38 -6.46
C PHE A 7 11.37 12.17 -7.74
N THR A 8 10.34 11.83 -8.51
CA THR A 8 9.97 12.56 -9.74
C THR A 8 9.10 13.79 -9.48
N LEU A 9 8.45 13.90 -8.30
CA LEU A 9 7.65 15.07 -7.97
C LEU A 9 8.54 16.29 -7.66
N PRO A 10 8.16 17.49 -8.20
CA PRO A 10 8.82 18.74 -7.85
C PRO A 10 8.82 18.96 -6.35
N LYS A 11 9.95 19.43 -5.79
CA LYS A 11 10.05 19.74 -4.36
C LYS A 11 9.09 20.84 -3.92
N SER A 12 8.67 21.70 -4.85
CA SER A 12 7.71 22.80 -4.60
C SER A 12 6.25 22.35 -4.49
N ASP A 13 5.91 21.13 -4.90
CA ASP A 13 4.52 20.64 -4.90
C ASP A 13 4.18 19.91 -3.59
N SER A 14 3.96 20.69 -2.53
CA SER A 14 3.64 20.18 -1.19
C SER A 14 2.37 19.32 -1.17
N GLU A 15 1.34 19.68 -1.95
CA GLU A 15 0.07 18.94 -1.98
C GLU A 15 0.22 17.54 -2.58
N LYS A 16 0.98 17.40 -3.66
CA LYS A 16 1.24 16.06 -4.24
C LYS A 16 2.14 15.22 -3.35
N ARG A 17 3.14 15.83 -2.71
CA ARG A 17 3.99 15.13 -1.74
C ARG A 17 3.19 14.67 -0.53
N HIS A 18 2.33 15.54 0.02
CA HIS A 18 1.42 15.16 1.08
C HIS A 18 0.50 14.00 0.65
N ALA A 19 -0.04 14.05 -0.57
CA ALA A 19 -0.84 12.94 -1.11
C ALA A 19 -0.07 11.62 -1.15
N LEU A 20 1.22 11.62 -1.52
CA LEU A 20 2.04 10.40 -1.48
C LEU A 20 2.28 9.90 -0.05
N VAL A 21 2.48 10.79 0.92
CA VAL A 21 2.58 10.38 2.33
C VAL A 21 1.31 9.66 2.76
N VAL A 22 0.13 10.21 2.43
CA VAL A 22 -1.17 9.57 2.71
C VAL A 22 -1.28 8.20 2.03
N VAL A 23 -0.84 8.08 0.78
CA VAL A 23 -0.76 6.79 0.07
C VAL A 23 0.10 5.79 0.83
N GLY A 24 1.30 6.21 1.25
CA GLY A 24 2.22 5.35 2.02
C GLY A 24 1.62 4.86 3.33
N ILE A 25 1.07 5.79 4.13
CA ILE A 25 0.44 5.46 5.41
C ILE A 25 -0.78 4.55 5.23
N SER A 26 -1.56 4.73 4.15
CA SER A 26 -2.71 3.87 3.84
C SER A 26 -2.29 2.40 3.62
N GLY A 27 -1.19 2.18 2.89
CA GLY A 27 -0.65 0.84 2.69
C GLY A 27 -0.12 0.23 4.00
N VAL A 28 0.61 1.02 4.80
CA VAL A 28 1.12 0.56 6.11
C VAL A 28 -0.02 0.22 7.07
N LEU A 29 -1.07 1.05 7.14
CA LEU A 29 -2.24 0.77 7.97
C LEU A 29 -2.96 -0.52 7.51
N ALA A 30 -3.06 -0.74 6.20
CA ALA A 30 -3.64 -1.96 5.66
C ALA A 30 -2.87 -3.21 6.09
N LEU A 31 -1.52 -3.16 6.08
CA LEU A 31 -0.68 -4.23 6.60
C LEU A 31 -0.85 -4.42 8.11
N GLY A 32 -0.98 -3.32 8.87
CA GLY A 32 -1.26 -3.38 10.31
C GLY A 32 -2.59 -4.08 10.63
N PHE A 33 -3.66 -3.73 9.93
CA PHE A 33 -4.95 -4.43 10.06
C PHE A 33 -4.85 -5.89 9.65
N ASN A 34 -4.13 -6.16 8.58
CA ASN A 34 -3.92 -7.53 8.11
C ASN A 34 -3.22 -8.37 9.18
N ALA A 35 -2.11 -7.89 9.74
CA ALA A 35 -1.39 -8.55 10.79
C ALA A 35 -2.24 -8.76 12.05
N PHE A 36 -3.05 -7.76 12.43
CA PHE A 36 -3.97 -7.87 13.56
C PHE A 36 -5.05 -8.93 13.33
N ILE A 37 -5.74 -8.91 12.19
CA ILE A 37 -6.80 -9.86 11.85
C ILE A 37 -6.24 -11.28 11.75
N GLY A 38 -5.06 -11.45 11.14
CA GLY A 38 -4.41 -12.74 10.98
C GLY A 38 -4.09 -13.47 12.29
N GLN A 39 -4.01 -12.75 13.41
CA GLN A 39 -3.81 -13.37 14.74
C GLN A 39 -5.04 -14.14 15.24
N PHE A 40 -6.22 -13.77 14.78
CA PHE A 40 -7.48 -14.36 15.24
C PHE A 40 -8.05 -15.40 14.27
N PHE A 41 -7.60 -15.42 13.01
CA PHE A 41 -8.17 -16.28 11.97
C PHE A 41 -7.08 -17.09 11.30
N PHE A 42 -6.90 -18.33 11.71
CA PHE A 42 -6.03 -19.26 11.00
C PHE A 42 -6.80 -19.91 9.85
N ARG A 43 -6.24 -19.85 8.65
CA ARG A 43 -6.74 -20.54 7.48
C ARG A 43 -5.59 -21.22 6.74
N PRO A 44 -5.67 -22.53 6.50
CA PRO A 44 -4.62 -23.22 5.74
C PRO A 44 -4.61 -22.73 4.29
N ARG A 45 -3.41 -22.66 3.71
CA ARG A 45 -3.21 -22.23 2.33
C ARG A 45 -3.72 -23.27 1.34
N PRO A 46 -4.09 -22.88 0.09
CA PRO A 46 -4.54 -23.83 -0.94
C PRO A 46 -3.59 -25.01 -1.12
N PHE A 47 -2.28 -24.78 -1.19
CA PHE A 47 -1.29 -25.81 -1.40
C PHE A 47 -1.12 -26.79 -0.22
N VAL A 48 -1.67 -26.47 0.95
CA VAL A 48 -1.70 -27.38 2.12
C VAL A 48 -2.94 -28.26 2.10
N THR A 49 -4.04 -27.76 1.55
CA THR A 49 -5.37 -28.38 1.67
C THR A 49 -5.77 -29.16 0.43
N LEU A 50 -5.36 -28.69 -0.75
CA LEU A 50 -5.74 -29.30 -2.01
C LEU A 50 -4.87 -30.55 -2.31
N SER A 51 -5.50 -31.54 -2.94
CA SER A 51 -4.81 -32.78 -3.34
C SER A 51 -3.69 -32.48 -4.34
N LYS A 52 -2.58 -33.22 -4.24
CA LYS A 52 -1.49 -33.14 -5.22
C LYS A 52 -2.04 -33.40 -6.62
N GLY A 53 -1.67 -32.55 -7.58
CA GLY A 53 -2.11 -32.63 -8.97
C GLY A 53 -3.36 -31.80 -9.32
N THR A 54 -4.09 -31.24 -8.34
CA THR A 54 -5.21 -30.33 -8.60
C THR A 54 -4.81 -28.89 -8.83
N PHE A 55 -3.57 -28.52 -8.48
CA PHE A 55 -2.99 -27.20 -8.68
C PHE A 55 -1.47 -27.29 -8.78
N THR A 56 -0.85 -26.25 -9.30
CA THR A 56 0.62 -26.11 -9.35
C THR A 56 1.06 -24.99 -8.42
N GLN A 57 1.82 -25.31 -7.39
CA GLN A 57 2.45 -24.31 -6.55
C GLN A 57 3.68 -23.75 -7.29
N LEU A 58 3.60 -22.50 -7.74
CA LEU A 58 4.66 -21.87 -8.53
C LEU A 58 5.79 -21.28 -7.69
N ILE A 59 5.52 -20.96 -6.41
CA ILE A 59 6.50 -20.37 -5.50
C ILE A 59 6.45 -21.10 -4.14
N PRO A 60 7.61 -21.41 -3.53
CA PRO A 60 7.65 -21.87 -2.15
C PRO A 60 7.07 -20.81 -1.20
N HIS A 61 6.30 -21.25 -0.21
CA HIS A 61 5.73 -20.36 0.79
C HIS A 61 5.70 -21.06 2.15
N SER A 62 5.74 -20.28 3.23
CA SER A 62 5.61 -20.77 4.61
C SER A 62 4.24 -21.41 4.88
N LEU A 63 4.18 -22.29 5.88
CA LEU A 63 2.95 -22.97 6.31
C LEU A 63 2.11 -22.14 7.29
N ASP A 64 2.25 -20.81 7.23
CA ASP A 64 1.47 -19.86 8.01
C ASP A 64 0.04 -19.68 7.48
N THR A 65 -0.75 -18.82 8.14
CA THR A 65 -2.13 -18.55 7.71
C THR A 65 -2.18 -17.93 6.31
N SER A 66 -3.18 -18.35 5.51
CA SER A 66 -3.46 -17.73 4.22
C SER A 66 -4.28 -16.44 4.35
N PHE A 67 -5.01 -16.26 5.46
CA PHE A 67 -5.96 -15.17 5.65
C PHE A 67 -5.45 -14.14 6.67
N PRO A 68 -5.57 -12.85 6.37
CA PRO A 68 -5.78 -12.24 5.07
C PRO A 68 -4.48 -12.17 4.24
N SER A 69 -4.54 -11.69 2.97
CA SER A 69 -3.36 -11.55 2.10
C SER A 69 -2.65 -10.21 2.29
N ASP A 70 -1.44 -10.20 2.87
CA ASP A 70 -0.63 -8.99 3.09
C ASP A 70 -0.37 -8.21 1.81
N HIS A 71 0.06 -8.91 0.76
CA HIS A 71 0.36 -8.31 -0.53
C HIS A 71 -0.85 -7.63 -1.14
N THR A 72 -2.03 -8.25 -1.02
CA THR A 72 -3.27 -7.68 -1.56
C THR A 72 -3.74 -6.49 -0.72
N SER A 73 -3.78 -6.61 0.61
CA SER A 73 -4.24 -5.51 1.46
C SER A 73 -3.33 -4.29 1.35
N GLY A 74 -2.00 -4.47 1.38
CA GLY A 74 -1.05 -3.38 1.20
C GLY A 74 -1.17 -2.72 -0.17
N SER A 75 -1.20 -3.50 -1.26
CA SER A 75 -1.30 -2.94 -2.62
C SER A 75 -2.61 -2.20 -2.87
N PHE A 76 -3.75 -2.68 -2.34
CA PHE A 76 -5.02 -1.97 -2.42
C PHE A 76 -5.08 -0.76 -1.48
N GLY A 77 -4.38 -0.78 -0.34
CA GLY A 77 -4.17 0.40 0.50
C GLY A 77 -3.46 1.52 -0.25
N PHE A 78 -2.37 1.22 -0.95
CA PHE A 78 -1.68 2.17 -1.84
C PHE A 78 -2.59 2.64 -2.98
N ALA A 79 -3.25 1.73 -3.67
CA ALA A 79 -4.13 2.06 -4.79
C ALA A 79 -5.26 3.01 -4.34
N ALA A 80 -6.05 2.61 -3.36
CA ALA A 80 -7.17 3.40 -2.85
C ALA A 80 -6.73 4.75 -2.26
N GLY A 81 -5.59 4.78 -1.54
CA GLY A 81 -5.00 6.01 -1.00
C GLY A 81 -4.66 7.03 -2.09
N SER A 82 -4.29 6.57 -3.29
CA SER A 82 -3.90 7.44 -4.40
C SER A 82 -5.08 8.16 -5.08
N TRP A 83 -6.31 7.66 -4.97
CA TRP A 83 -7.44 8.12 -5.78
C TRP A 83 -7.90 9.54 -5.49
N LYS A 84 -7.64 10.09 -4.31
CA LYS A 84 -8.17 11.41 -3.94
C LYS A 84 -7.37 12.58 -4.51
N LYS A 85 -6.04 12.50 -4.52
CA LYS A 85 -5.19 13.65 -4.89
C LYS A 85 -3.99 13.34 -5.80
N ALA A 86 -3.67 12.09 -6.06
CA ALA A 86 -2.57 11.75 -6.96
C ALA A 86 -2.94 12.03 -8.43
N SER A 87 -1.95 12.14 -9.30
CA SER A 87 -2.16 12.28 -10.74
C SER A 87 -2.88 11.06 -11.32
N ILE A 88 -3.57 11.24 -12.45
CA ILE A 88 -4.33 10.17 -13.11
C ILE A 88 -3.44 8.97 -13.43
N LEU A 89 -2.21 9.21 -13.87
CA LEU A 89 -1.24 8.17 -14.18
C LEU A 89 -0.89 7.35 -12.93
N VAL A 90 -0.62 8.01 -11.80
CA VAL A 90 -0.29 7.36 -10.53
C VAL A 90 -1.46 6.51 -10.03
N ARG A 91 -2.70 7.05 -10.07
CA ARG A 91 -3.91 6.31 -9.65
C ARG A 91 -4.06 5.00 -10.42
N TRP A 92 -4.05 5.07 -11.73
CA TRP A 92 -4.21 3.88 -12.57
C TRP A 92 -3.05 2.92 -12.46
N SER A 93 -1.81 3.42 -12.36
CA SER A 93 -0.64 2.55 -12.17
C SER A 93 -0.74 1.74 -10.87
N PHE A 94 -1.07 2.38 -9.74
CA PHE A 94 -1.27 1.65 -8.48
C PHE A 94 -2.44 0.68 -8.55
N THR A 95 -3.55 1.07 -9.19
CA THR A 95 -4.73 0.21 -9.31
C THR A 95 -4.43 -1.03 -10.16
N ILE A 96 -3.82 -0.85 -11.32
CA ILE A 96 -3.45 -1.96 -12.21
C ILE A 96 -2.47 -2.90 -11.50
N LEU A 97 -1.44 -2.37 -10.85
CA LEU A 97 -0.49 -3.18 -10.11
C LEU A 97 -1.15 -3.93 -8.94
N ALA A 98 -2.08 -3.30 -8.21
CA ALA A 98 -2.81 -3.96 -7.14
C ALA A 98 -3.68 -5.13 -7.66
N ILE A 99 -4.35 -4.94 -8.80
CA ILE A 99 -5.12 -6.00 -9.45
C ILE A 99 -4.19 -7.15 -9.90
N LEU A 100 -3.06 -6.83 -10.52
CA LEU A 100 -2.08 -7.85 -10.94
C LEU A 100 -1.53 -8.62 -9.74
N VAL A 101 -1.23 -7.95 -8.63
CA VAL A 101 -0.83 -8.61 -7.37
C VAL A 101 -1.94 -9.55 -6.90
N ALA A 102 -3.19 -9.08 -6.82
CA ALA A 102 -4.32 -9.89 -6.37
C ALA A 102 -4.49 -11.16 -7.22
N ILE A 103 -4.45 -11.03 -8.54
CA ILE A 103 -4.51 -12.17 -9.48
C ILE A 103 -3.33 -13.11 -9.26
N ALA A 104 -2.12 -12.58 -9.14
CA ALA A 104 -0.92 -13.37 -8.94
C ALA A 104 -0.98 -14.20 -7.65
N ARG A 105 -1.55 -13.67 -6.55
CA ARG A 105 -1.69 -14.42 -5.29
C ARG A 105 -2.62 -15.64 -5.41
N ILE A 106 -3.68 -15.53 -6.21
CA ILE A 106 -4.57 -16.65 -6.52
C ILE A 106 -3.88 -17.62 -7.49
N TYR A 107 -3.31 -17.07 -8.57
CA TYR A 107 -2.69 -17.88 -9.63
C TYR A 107 -1.51 -18.73 -9.13
N THR A 108 -0.72 -18.20 -8.21
CA THR A 108 0.41 -18.94 -7.60
C THR A 108 -0.03 -19.96 -6.54
N GLY A 109 -1.33 -20.09 -6.25
CA GLY A 109 -1.88 -21.06 -5.32
C GLY A 109 -1.58 -20.80 -3.83
N VAL A 110 -1.18 -19.58 -3.48
CA VAL A 110 -0.80 -19.24 -2.08
C VAL A 110 -1.95 -18.65 -1.26
N HIS A 111 -2.98 -18.09 -1.92
CA HIS A 111 -4.17 -17.53 -1.26
C HIS A 111 -5.46 -17.98 -1.95
N TRP A 112 -6.52 -18.10 -1.15
CA TRP A 112 -7.86 -18.32 -1.66
C TRP A 112 -8.43 -17.03 -2.27
N PRO A 113 -9.34 -17.12 -3.27
CA PRO A 113 -10.02 -15.93 -3.80
C PRO A 113 -10.69 -15.08 -2.72
N THR A 114 -11.26 -15.71 -1.71
CA THR A 114 -11.90 -15.02 -0.57
C THR A 114 -10.92 -14.29 0.33
N ASP A 115 -9.68 -14.78 0.49
CA ASP A 115 -8.63 -14.07 1.22
C ASP A 115 -8.27 -12.77 0.50
N VAL A 116 -8.16 -12.86 -0.82
CA VAL A 116 -7.87 -11.72 -1.69
C VAL A 116 -8.99 -10.68 -1.64
N LEU A 117 -10.25 -11.11 -1.76
CA LEU A 117 -11.41 -10.20 -1.69
C LEU A 117 -11.49 -9.47 -0.33
N ALA A 118 -11.33 -10.20 0.77
CA ALA A 118 -11.31 -9.59 2.10
C ALA A 118 -10.15 -8.58 2.22
N SER A 119 -8.97 -8.92 1.71
CA SER A 119 -7.80 -8.05 1.73
C SER A 119 -7.96 -6.78 0.90
N MET A 120 -8.67 -6.85 -0.22
CA MET A 120 -9.06 -5.67 -1.01
C MET A 120 -9.91 -4.71 -0.17
N ILE A 121 -10.89 -5.25 0.57
CA ILE A 121 -11.74 -4.44 1.47
C ILE A 121 -10.90 -3.80 2.57
N ILE A 122 -10.00 -4.57 3.22
CA ILE A 122 -9.08 -4.05 4.24
C ILE A 122 -8.26 -2.88 3.69
N GLY A 123 -7.67 -3.02 2.51
CA GLY A 123 -6.88 -1.97 1.87
C GLY A 123 -7.70 -0.70 1.60
N VAL A 124 -8.90 -0.84 1.03
CA VAL A 124 -9.79 0.29 0.75
C VAL A 124 -10.27 0.99 2.02
N VAL A 125 -10.65 0.23 3.05
CA VAL A 125 -11.08 0.78 4.35
C VAL A 125 -9.94 1.54 5.01
N SER A 126 -8.73 0.98 5.01
CA SER A 126 -7.53 1.63 5.54
C SER A 126 -7.28 2.99 4.87
N ALA A 127 -7.36 3.04 3.55
CA ALA A 127 -7.22 4.28 2.81
C ALA A 127 -8.31 5.32 3.16
N LYS A 128 -9.57 4.89 3.30
CA LYS A 128 -10.66 5.77 3.74
C LYS A 128 -10.39 6.34 5.13
N ILE A 129 -9.95 5.52 6.07
CA ILE A 129 -9.60 5.95 7.44
C ILE A 129 -8.52 7.01 7.39
N ILE A 130 -7.40 6.76 6.67
CA ILE A 130 -6.31 7.73 6.57
C ILE A 130 -6.77 9.04 5.92
N TRP A 131 -7.65 8.99 4.92
CA TRP A 131 -8.20 10.20 4.33
C TRP A 131 -9.13 10.97 5.28
N LEU A 132 -9.84 10.30 6.18
CA LEU A 132 -10.66 10.96 7.20
C LEU A 132 -9.81 11.70 8.25
N ILE A 133 -8.69 11.06 8.69
CA ILE A 133 -7.79 11.65 9.69
C ILE A 133 -6.64 12.46 9.05
N ASN A 134 -6.64 12.61 7.73
CA ASN A 134 -5.64 13.35 6.96
C ASN A 134 -5.30 14.76 7.51
N PRO A 135 -6.26 15.58 8.00
CA PRO A 135 -5.93 16.89 8.56
C PRO A 135 -4.91 16.84 9.70
N LEU A 136 -4.86 15.73 10.47
CA LEU A 136 -3.91 15.55 11.57
C LEU A 136 -2.45 15.40 11.09
N PHE A 137 -2.24 14.93 9.86
CA PHE A 137 -0.90 14.72 9.30
C PHE A 137 -0.35 15.93 8.54
N ARG A 138 -1.20 16.91 8.20
CA ARG A 138 -0.77 18.11 7.45
C ARG A 138 0.33 18.90 8.16
N PRO A 139 0.29 19.17 9.47
CA PRO A 139 1.37 19.89 10.14
C PRO A 139 2.72 19.18 10.02
N LEU A 140 2.74 17.84 10.16
CA LEU A 140 3.96 17.04 10.07
C LEU A 140 4.58 17.07 8.67
N THR A 141 3.75 17.01 7.64
CA THR A 141 4.23 17.05 6.26
C THR A 141 4.73 18.43 5.87
N ASN A 142 4.13 19.51 6.39
CA ASN A 142 4.55 20.88 6.15
C ASN A 142 5.88 21.18 6.86
N LEU A 143 6.07 20.76 8.10
CA LEU A 143 7.33 20.91 8.83
C LEU A 143 8.49 20.20 8.12
N GLY A 144 8.29 18.96 7.70
CA GLY A 144 9.30 18.21 6.93
C GLY A 144 9.63 18.86 5.60
N PHE A 145 8.68 19.61 5.03
CA PHE A 145 8.85 20.34 3.80
C PHE A 145 9.67 21.63 3.99
N GLU A 146 9.39 22.42 5.02
CA GLU A 146 10.15 23.63 5.35
C GLU A 146 11.62 23.31 5.63
N TYR A 147 11.91 22.26 6.41
CA TYR A 147 13.27 21.80 6.64
C TYR A 147 14.01 21.42 5.35
N SER A 148 13.32 20.80 4.39
CA SER A 148 13.91 20.41 3.11
C SER A 148 14.23 21.63 2.21
N ILE A 149 13.51 22.72 2.35
CA ILE A 149 13.75 23.98 1.60
C ILE A 149 14.87 24.78 2.26
N MET A 150 14.86 24.93 3.59
CA MET A 150 15.88 25.69 4.32
C MET A 150 17.29 25.08 4.20
N GLY A 151 17.40 23.76 4.16
CA GLY A 151 18.69 23.08 3.97
C GLY A 151 19.32 23.26 2.57
N ASN A 152 18.58 23.85 1.62
CA ASN A 152 19.03 24.02 0.23
C ASN A 152 19.18 25.51 -0.20
N THR A 153 19.07 26.47 0.72
CA THR A 153 19.44 27.86 0.45
C THR A 153 20.96 27.97 0.46
N PRO A 154 21.63 28.26 -0.69
CA PRO A 154 23.04 28.61 -0.68
C PRO A 154 23.23 29.84 0.23
N GLY A 155 24.17 29.73 1.17
CA GLY A 155 24.45 30.81 2.12
C GLY A 155 24.52 32.16 1.42
N ARG A 156 23.66 33.10 1.84
CA ARG A 156 23.79 34.51 1.47
C ARG A 156 25.14 34.96 2.02
N ILE A 157 26.12 35.08 1.15
CA ILE A 157 27.37 35.77 1.47
C ILE A 157 26.98 37.24 1.69
N HIS A 158 26.97 37.67 2.94
CA HIS A 158 26.91 39.10 3.26
C HIS A 158 28.28 39.69 2.90
N ASN A 159 28.30 40.48 1.82
CA ASN A 159 29.33 41.49 1.57
C ASN A 159 28.94 42.77 2.29
#